data_f5eba37c8fff7b4aa1ef0d1bb1f7d183
#
_entry.id   f5eba37c8fff7b4aa1ef0d1bb1f7d183
#
_cell.length_a   1.000
_cell.length_b   1.000
_cell.length_c   1.000
_cell.angle_alpha   90.00
_cell.angle_beta   90.00
_cell.angle_gamma   90.00
#
_symmetry.space_group_name_H-M   'P 1'
#
loop_
_entity.id
_entity.type
_entity.pdbx_description
1 polymer ?
#
loop_
_entity_poly.entity_id
_entity_poly.type
_entity_poly.pdbx_seq_one_letter_code
_entity_poly.pdbx_strand_id
1 'polypeptide(L)'
;MTDLLFQSDSYLKKFETKLINVDLESRILFLDKTTFYPGGGGQPCDMGTLSSNHVNFKVEKVKKQGDDILHYISGEVPLPSIGSPMIGELDWDRRYKLMRTHTAMHILCGVVFRDYGASVTGGEMELLKGRMDFEFATLHADLVHVIEKSVNLEIDNNREVRVKILPRDELHPLGKT
;
A
#
# COMPACT_ATOMS: atom_id res chain seq x y z
N MET A 1 19.76 -0.60 4.09
CA MET A 1 18.59 -0.83 3.17
C MET A 1 17.66 -1.82 3.85
N THR A 2 16.39 -1.51 3.96
CA THR A 2 15.34 -2.36 4.52
C THR A 2 14.81 -3.31 3.45
N ASP A 3 14.71 -4.61 3.73
CA ASP A 3 14.05 -5.57 2.84
C ASP A 3 12.53 -5.38 2.89
N LEU A 4 11.89 -5.23 1.71
CA LEU A 4 10.49 -4.85 1.55
C LEU A 4 9.62 -6.09 1.31
N LEU A 5 9.28 -6.82 2.38
CA LEU A 5 8.52 -8.08 2.30
C LEU A 5 7.14 -7.92 1.64
N PHE A 6 6.50 -6.75 1.77
CA PHE A 6 5.21 -6.46 1.14
C PHE A 6 5.26 -6.47 -0.40
N GLN A 7 6.44 -6.39 -1.02
CA GLN A 7 6.59 -6.48 -2.48
C GLN A 7 6.50 -7.93 -2.98
N SER A 8 6.90 -8.90 -2.17
CA SER A 8 6.85 -10.33 -2.51
C SER A 8 5.57 -11.01 -2.00
N ASP A 9 5.10 -10.62 -0.81
CA ASP A 9 3.87 -11.15 -0.21
C ASP A 9 3.08 -10.04 0.48
N SER A 10 2.04 -9.54 -0.20
CA SER A 10 1.13 -8.52 0.35
C SER A 10 0.16 -9.06 1.40
N TYR A 11 0.05 -10.39 1.56
CA TYR A 11 -0.80 -11.05 2.56
C TYR A 11 -0.06 -11.43 3.85
N LEU A 12 1.25 -11.20 3.92
CA LEU A 12 2.03 -11.46 5.11
C LEU A 12 1.65 -10.49 6.24
N LYS A 13 0.93 -11.01 7.25
CA LYS A 13 0.36 -10.22 8.35
C LYS A 13 1.33 -10.02 9.51
N LYS A 14 2.22 -10.99 9.72
CA LYS A 14 3.15 -11.04 10.85
C LYS A 14 4.52 -11.48 10.36
N PHE A 15 5.56 -10.86 10.89
CA PHE A 15 6.93 -11.11 10.48
C PHE A 15 7.91 -10.92 11.64
N GLU A 16 9.01 -11.64 11.58
CA GLU A 16 10.16 -11.46 12.45
C GLU A 16 11.13 -10.49 11.79
N THR A 17 11.74 -9.62 12.59
CA THR A 17 12.66 -8.58 12.13
C THR A 17 13.64 -8.21 13.23
N LYS A 18 14.64 -7.41 12.90
CA LYS A 18 15.64 -6.89 13.82
C LYS A 18 15.69 -5.37 13.76
N LEU A 19 15.78 -4.74 14.93
CA LEU A 19 15.99 -3.30 15.02
C LEU A 19 17.43 -2.96 14.59
N ILE A 20 17.59 -2.19 13.53
CA ILE A 20 18.91 -1.81 12.99
C ILE A 20 19.33 -0.39 13.35
N ASN A 21 18.36 0.49 13.61
CA ASN A 21 18.61 1.85 14.06
C ASN A 21 17.39 2.42 14.80
N VAL A 22 17.58 3.47 15.59
CA VAL A 22 16.51 4.17 16.33
C VAL A 22 16.80 5.67 16.38
N ASP A 23 15.78 6.47 16.08
CA ASP A 23 15.74 7.89 16.39
C ASP A 23 14.92 8.05 17.68
N LEU A 24 15.60 8.38 18.76
CA LEU A 24 15.00 8.49 20.11
C LEU A 24 14.11 9.73 20.23
N GLU A 25 14.50 10.84 19.61
CA GLU A 25 13.77 12.11 19.66
C GLU A 25 12.45 12.02 18.92
N SER A 26 12.49 11.54 17.68
CA SER A 26 11.31 11.41 16.81
C SER A 26 10.56 10.09 17.05
N ARG A 27 11.07 9.20 17.89
CA ARG A 27 10.53 7.86 18.16
C ARG A 27 10.32 7.03 16.90
N ILE A 28 11.36 6.94 16.08
CA ILE A 28 11.34 6.19 14.82
C ILE A 28 12.21 4.94 14.96
N LEU A 29 11.65 3.79 14.55
CA LEU A 29 12.38 2.52 14.47
C LEU A 29 12.71 2.20 13.01
N PHE A 30 13.94 1.73 12.79
CA PHE A 30 14.44 1.24 11.50
C PHE A 30 14.67 -0.27 11.61
N LEU A 31 14.09 -1.01 10.67
CA LEU A 31 14.11 -2.48 10.68
C LEU A 31 14.94 -3.01 9.51
N ASP A 32 15.55 -4.19 9.67
CA ASP A 32 16.25 -4.88 8.59
C ASP A 32 15.30 -5.31 7.47
N LYS A 33 14.06 -5.67 7.82
CA LYS A 33 12.98 -6.02 6.89
C LYS A 33 11.62 -5.63 7.42
N THR A 34 10.64 -5.39 6.53
CA THR A 34 9.30 -4.98 6.95
C THR A 34 8.20 -5.38 5.96
N THR A 35 7.01 -5.71 6.49
CA THR A 35 5.77 -5.82 5.71
C THR A 35 4.96 -4.54 5.72
N PHE A 36 5.29 -3.55 6.54
CA PHE A 36 4.58 -2.28 6.60
C PHE A 36 4.76 -1.48 5.32
N TYR A 37 3.69 -1.26 4.58
CA TYR A 37 3.68 -0.40 3.41
C TYR A 37 3.78 1.08 3.82
N PRO A 38 4.74 1.84 3.30
CA PRO A 38 5.00 3.22 3.75
C PRO A 38 4.04 4.26 3.17
N GLY A 39 3.06 3.83 2.39
CA GLY A 39 2.21 4.72 1.60
C GLY A 39 2.85 5.08 0.26
N GLY A 40 2.09 5.75 -0.59
CA GLY A 40 2.50 6.20 -1.92
C GLY A 40 1.47 5.84 -2.99
N GLY A 41 1.53 6.54 -4.13
CA GLY A 41 0.56 6.32 -5.21
C GLY A 41 -0.90 6.55 -4.81
N GLY A 42 -1.16 7.49 -3.90
CA GLY A 42 -2.50 7.76 -3.36
C GLY A 42 -2.91 6.83 -2.22
N GLN A 43 -2.19 5.72 -1.97
CA GLN A 43 -2.50 4.79 -0.90
C GLN A 43 -1.90 5.25 0.43
N PRO A 44 -2.69 5.31 1.54
CA PRO A 44 -2.18 5.54 2.88
C PRO A 44 -1.24 4.44 3.36
N CYS A 45 -0.36 4.78 4.32
CA CYS A 45 0.53 3.81 4.94
C CYS A 45 -0.23 2.83 5.84
N ASP A 46 0.41 1.71 6.11
CA ASP A 46 -0.05 0.76 7.12
C ASP A 46 0.14 1.28 8.54
N MET A 47 -0.60 0.63 9.43
CA MET A 47 -0.49 0.72 10.88
C MET A 47 -0.39 -0.69 11.46
N GLY A 48 -0.05 -0.78 12.74
CA GLY A 48 0.01 -2.06 13.44
C GLY A 48 0.85 -2.00 14.70
N THR A 49 1.54 -3.07 15.01
CA THR A 49 2.33 -3.20 16.23
C THR A 49 3.71 -3.81 15.94
N LEU A 50 4.71 -3.29 16.59
CA LEU A 50 6.01 -3.93 16.74
C LEU A 50 6.14 -4.39 18.20
N SER A 51 6.68 -5.57 18.46
CA SER A 51 6.89 -6.05 19.81
C SER A 51 8.29 -6.58 20.01
N SER A 52 8.86 -6.38 21.22
CA SER A 52 10.14 -6.92 21.65
C SER A 52 10.11 -7.13 23.16
N ASN A 53 10.58 -8.28 23.64
CA ASN A 53 10.67 -8.59 25.07
C ASN A 53 9.35 -8.32 25.84
N HIS A 54 8.20 -8.75 25.29
CA HIS A 54 6.86 -8.54 25.85
C HIS A 54 6.39 -7.08 25.92
N VAL A 55 7.12 -6.15 25.31
CA VAL A 55 6.72 -4.75 25.18
C VAL A 55 6.17 -4.52 23.78
N ASN A 56 5.01 -3.88 23.69
CA ASN A 56 4.36 -3.53 22.44
C ASN A 56 4.54 -2.05 22.10
N PHE A 57 4.86 -1.78 20.84
CA PHE A 57 5.06 -0.46 20.26
C PHE A 57 4.03 -0.27 19.15
N LYS A 58 3.10 0.66 19.32
CA LYS A 58 2.09 0.96 18.30
C LYS A 58 2.73 1.73 17.15
N VAL A 59 2.66 1.19 15.95
CA VAL A 59 3.07 1.84 14.70
C VAL A 59 1.90 2.65 14.17
N GLU A 60 2.00 3.97 14.23
CA GLU A 60 0.92 4.86 13.78
C GLU A 60 1.14 5.40 12.37
N LYS A 61 2.38 5.39 11.92
CA LYS A 61 2.76 5.91 10.62
C LYS A 61 4.02 5.22 10.11
N VAL A 62 4.06 4.99 8.82
CA VAL A 62 5.23 4.48 8.13
C VAL A 62 5.52 5.40 6.95
N LYS A 63 6.81 5.70 6.72
CA LYS A 63 7.26 6.51 5.59
C LYS A 63 8.49 5.89 4.94
N LYS A 64 8.65 6.11 3.65
CA LYS A 64 9.89 5.84 2.94
C LYS A 64 10.71 7.12 2.85
N GLN A 65 12.01 7.01 3.19
CA GLN A 65 12.98 8.09 3.03
C GLN A 65 14.27 7.51 2.44
N GLY A 66 14.51 7.78 1.17
CA GLY A 66 15.58 7.12 0.44
C GLY A 66 15.35 5.59 0.40
N ASP A 67 16.32 4.84 0.90
CA ASP A 67 16.27 3.37 1.00
C ASP A 67 15.75 2.87 2.34
N ASP A 68 15.41 3.76 3.25
CA ASP A 68 14.95 3.41 4.60
C ASP A 68 13.43 3.50 4.73
N ILE A 69 12.89 2.63 5.57
CA ILE A 69 11.50 2.65 6.00
C ILE A 69 11.44 3.06 7.47
N LEU A 70 10.79 4.19 7.72
CA LEU A 70 10.65 4.82 9.01
C LEU A 70 9.35 4.39 9.67
N HIS A 71 9.43 3.72 10.84
CA HIS A 71 8.26 3.28 11.61
C HIS A 71 8.10 4.22 12.81
N TYR A 72 7.12 5.12 12.76
CA TYR A 72 6.81 6.08 13.82
C TYR A 72 5.98 5.41 14.91
N ILE A 73 6.52 5.44 16.15
CA ILE A 73 5.94 4.77 17.30
C ILE A 73 5.29 5.78 18.24
N SER A 74 4.06 5.52 18.66
CA SER A 74 3.40 6.31 19.70
C SER A 74 3.64 5.78 21.12
N GLY A 75 3.28 6.64 22.10
CA GLY A 75 3.40 6.33 23.52
C GLY A 75 4.79 6.66 24.09
N GLU A 76 4.94 6.48 25.42
CA GLU A 76 6.15 6.86 26.17
C GLU A 76 6.98 5.64 26.61
N VAL A 77 6.64 4.46 26.13
CA VAL A 77 7.34 3.22 26.47
C VAL A 77 8.82 3.33 26.06
N PRO A 78 9.78 2.91 26.90
CA PRO A 78 11.19 2.89 26.52
C PRO A 78 11.41 2.11 25.23
N LEU A 79 12.17 2.68 24.30
CA LEU A 79 12.45 2.02 23.02
C LEU A 79 13.49 0.91 23.19
N PRO A 80 13.42 -0.15 22.37
CA PRO A 80 14.34 -1.27 22.45
C PRO A 80 15.74 -0.87 21.98
N SER A 81 16.75 -1.60 22.42
CA SER A 81 18.13 -1.39 21.99
C SER A 81 18.35 -1.85 20.55
N ILE A 82 19.25 -1.20 19.83
CA ILE A 82 19.69 -1.65 18.49
C ILE A 82 20.17 -3.11 18.58
N GLY A 83 19.77 -3.91 17.62
CA GLY A 83 20.05 -5.34 17.56
C GLY A 83 18.97 -6.22 18.21
N SER A 84 17.96 -5.64 18.88
CA SER A 84 16.87 -6.41 19.47
C SER A 84 16.05 -7.14 18.40
N PRO A 85 15.70 -8.42 18.64
CA PRO A 85 14.72 -9.12 17.84
C PRO A 85 13.33 -8.50 18.06
N MET A 86 12.57 -8.36 17.00
CA MET A 86 11.24 -7.80 17.03
C MET A 86 10.27 -8.65 16.22
N ILE A 87 9.00 -8.59 16.57
CA ILE A 87 7.90 -9.15 15.81
C ILE A 87 7.02 -7.99 15.37
N GLY A 88 6.79 -7.89 14.06
CA GLY A 88 5.83 -6.94 13.48
C GLY A 88 4.52 -7.63 13.16
N GLU A 89 3.42 -6.94 13.44
CA GLU A 89 2.06 -7.39 13.12
C GLU A 89 1.26 -6.22 12.57
N LEU A 90 0.72 -6.40 11.34
CA LEU A 90 -0.10 -5.39 10.68
C LEU A 90 -1.49 -5.28 11.30
N ASP A 91 -2.07 -4.08 11.29
CA ASP A 91 -3.52 -3.91 11.33
C ASP A 91 -4.10 -4.47 10.03
N TRP A 92 -4.43 -5.76 10.06
CA TRP A 92 -4.88 -6.49 8.88
C TRP A 92 -6.20 -6.00 8.34
N ASP A 93 -7.13 -5.60 9.20
CA ASP A 93 -8.41 -5.06 8.75
C ASP A 93 -8.22 -3.78 7.92
N ARG A 94 -7.35 -2.89 8.39
CA ARG A 94 -6.93 -1.70 7.64
C ARG A 94 -6.25 -2.06 6.32
N ARG A 95 -5.22 -2.92 6.35
CA ARG A 95 -4.47 -3.33 5.15
C ARG A 95 -5.41 -3.92 4.11
N TYR A 96 -6.27 -4.84 4.49
CA TYR A 96 -7.16 -5.54 3.56
C TYR A 96 -8.20 -4.60 2.94
N LYS A 97 -8.74 -3.66 3.71
CA LYS A 97 -9.64 -2.62 3.17
C LYS A 97 -8.93 -1.73 2.16
N LEU A 98 -7.69 -1.31 2.43
CA LEU A 98 -6.89 -0.53 1.47
C LEU A 98 -6.59 -1.34 0.19
N MET A 99 -6.21 -2.61 0.31
CA MET A 99 -5.97 -3.49 -0.85
C MET A 99 -7.24 -3.63 -1.72
N ARG A 100 -8.40 -3.80 -1.11
CA ARG A 100 -9.69 -3.87 -1.83
C ARG A 100 -9.99 -2.56 -2.57
N THR A 101 -9.82 -1.42 -1.90
CA THR A 101 -10.01 -0.09 -2.51
C THR A 101 -9.06 0.08 -3.70
N HIS A 102 -7.78 -0.24 -3.53
CA HIS A 102 -6.76 -0.11 -4.57
C HIS A 102 -7.10 -0.96 -5.80
N THR A 103 -7.46 -2.23 -5.60
CA THR A 103 -7.89 -3.12 -6.69
C THR A 103 -9.13 -2.57 -7.41
N ALA A 104 -10.13 -2.09 -6.67
CA ALA A 104 -11.35 -1.51 -7.26
C ALA A 104 -11.02 -0.26 -8.11
N MET A 105 -10.11 0.60 -7.64
CA MET A 105 -9.64 1.76 -8.40
C MET A 105 -8.93 1.35 -9.69
N HIS A 106 -8.09 0.31 -9.66
CA HIS A 106 -7.44 -0.20 -10.87
C HIS A 106 -8.44 -0.82 -11.86
N ILE A 107 -9.48 -1.51 -11.39
CA ILE A 107 -10.56 -2.01 -12.25
C ILE A 107 -11.28 -0.83 -12.92
N LEU A 108 -11.61 0.21 -12.15
CA LEU A 108 -12.22 1.43 -12.68
C LEU A 108 -11.34 2.09 -13.75
N CYS A 109 -10.03 2.25 -13.47
CA CYS A 109 -9.07 2.78 -14.45
C CYS A 109 -9.07 1.95 -15.74
N GLY A 110 -8.98 0.63 -15.61
CA GLY A 110 -8.93 -0.27 -16.75
C GLY A 110 -10.19 -0.21 -17.62
N VAL A 111 -11.37 -0.16 -16.99
CA VAL A 111 -12.66 -0.04 -17.66
C VAL A 111 -12.77 1.31 -18.39
N VAL A 112 -12.47 2.41 -17.69
CA VAL A 112 -12.58 3.76 -18.26
C VAL A 112 -11.59 3.94 -19.43
N PHE A 113 -10.37 3.46 -19.30
CA PHE A 113 -9.39 3.54 -20.39
C PHE A 113 -9.80 2.66 -21.58
N ARG A 114 -10.23 1.42 -21.35
CA ARG A 114 -10.64 0.48 -22.40
C ARG A 114 -11.82 0.99 -23.20
N ASP A 115 -12.87 1.50 -22.51
CA ASP A 115 -14.16 1.78 -23.14
C ASP A 115 -14.26 3.23 -23.66
N TYR A 116 -13.44 4.16 -23.10
CA TYR A 116 -13.54 5.59 -23.41
C TYR A 116 -12.19 6.25 -23.77
N GLY A 117 -11.07 5.53 -23.65
CA GLY A 117 -9.75 6.09 -23.91
C GLY A 117 -9.32 7.19 -22.92
N ALA A 118 -10.09 7.41 -21.84
CA ALA A 118 -9.81 8.48 -20.88
C ALA A 118 -8.71 8.06 -19.89
N SER A 119 -7.68 8.91 -19.79
CA SER A 119 -6.56 8.70 -18.89
C SER A 119 -6.87 9.17 -17.48
N VAL A 120 -6.24 8.53 -16.49
CA VAL A 120 -6.28 8.97 -15.08
C VAL A 120 -5.35 10.16 -14.91
N THR A 121 -5.84 11.26 -14.34
CA THR A 121 -5.08 12.48 -14.05
C THR A 121 -4.75 12.65 -12.57
N GLY A 122 -5.48 11.95 -11.70
CA GLY A 122 -5.26 11.97 -10.25
C GLY A 122 -6.08 10.92 -9.52
N GLY A 123 -5.73 10.70 -8.27
CA GLY A 123 -6.48 9.77 -7.43
C GLY A 123 -6.05 9.84 -5.98
N GLU A 124 -7.01 9.53 -5.11
CA GLU A 124 -6.84 9.52 -3.67
C GLU A 124 -7.66 8.38 -3.08
N MET A 125 -7.14 7.69 -2.08
CA MET A 125 -7.88 6.60 -1.46
C MET A 125 -7.82 6.63 0.06
N GLU A 126 -8.91 6.18 0.64
CA GLU A 126 -9.10 5.90 2.06
C GLU A 126 -9.59 4.45 2.23
N LEU A 127 -9.94 4.08 3.46
CA LEU A 127 -10.55 2.77 3.74
C LEU A 127 -11.91 2.64 3.06
N LEU A 128 -12.03 1.75 2.10
CA LEU A 128 -13.23 1.45 1.32
C LEU A 128 -13.81 2.66 0.57
N LYS A 129 -12.99 3.68 0.32
CA LYS A 129 -13.37 4.87 -0.42
C LYS A 129 -12.21 5.31 -1.31
N GLY A 130 -12.51 5.67 -2.55
CA GLY A 130 -11.53 6.22 -3.49
C GLY A 130 -12.15 7.32 -4.32
N ARG A 131 -11.30 8.25 -4.76
CA ARG A 131 -11.61 9.25 -5.78
C ARG A 131 -10.62 9.06 -6.92
N MET A 132 -11.11 9.15 -8.15
CA MET A 132 -10.27 9.17 -9.33
C MET A 132 -10.72 10.28 -10.26
N ASP A 133 -9.77 11.00 -10.78
CA ASP A 133 -9.96 12.08 -11.73
C ASP A 133 -9.56 11.55 -13.12
N PHE A 134 -10.43 11.72 -14.12
CA PHE A 134 -10.23 11.24 -15.48
C PHE A 134 -10.34 12.39 -16.48
N GLU A 135 -9.60 12.28 -17.57
CA GLU A 135 -9.60 13.23 -18.68
C GLU A 135 -10.72 12.86 -19.67
N PHE A 136 -11.97 13.20 -19.32
CA PHE A 136 -13.10 13.07 -20.24
C PHE A 136 -13.33 14.36 -21.02
N ALA A 137 -13.62 14.24 -22.33
CA ALA A 137 -14.05 15.38 -23.14
C ALA A 137 -15.40 15.93 -22.66
N THR A 138 -16.33 15.04 -22.30
CA THR A 138 -17.65 15.35 -21.71
C THR A 138 -18.06 14.23 -20.77
N LEU A 139 -18.56 14.60 -19.60
CA LEU A 139 -19.09 13.65 -18.60
C LEU A 139 -20.60 13.91 -18.42
N HIS A 140 -21.43 12.94 -18.75
CA HIS A 140 -22.87 12.98 -18.54
C HIS A 140 -23.26 12.03 -17.41
N ALA A 141 -24.33 12.34 -16.68
CA ALA A 141 -24.79 11.52 -15.57
C ALA A 141 -25.05 10.05 -15.94
N ASP A 142 -25.60 9.81 -17.13
CA ASP A 142 -25.87 8.45 -17.64
C ASP A 142 -24.59 7.62 -17.81
N LEU A 143 -23.46 8.27 -18.13
CA LEU A 143 -22.18 7.61 -18.31
C LEU A 143 -21.69 6.96 -17.03
N VAL A 144 -21.95 7.57 -15.88
CA VAL A 144 -21.56 7.02 -14.56
C VAL A 144 -22.22 5.65 -14.33
N HIS A 145 -23.51 5.50 -14.67
CA HIS A 145 -24.22 4.24 -14.52
C HIS A 145 -23.70 3.15 -15.50
N VAL A 146 -23.30 3.55 -16.71
CA VAL A 146 -22.71 2.61 -17.68
C VAL A 146 -21.34 2.12 -17.18
N ILE A 147 -20.50 3.04 -16.70
CA ILE A 147 -19.20 2.69 -16.12
C ILE A 147 -19.38 1.77 -14.89
N GLU A 148 -20.32 2.09 -13.99
CA GLU A 148 -20.62 1.27 -12.82
C GLU A 148 -20.98 -0.16 -13.19
N LYS A 149 -21.85 -0.35 -14.19
CA LYS A 149 -22.21 -1.68 -14.69
C LYS A 149 -21.02 -2.43 -15.26
N SER A 150 -20.18 -1.76 -16.05
CA SER A 150 -18.98 -2.35 -16.64
C SER A 150 -17.95 -2.75 -15.58
N VAL A 151 -17.75 -1.92 -14.54
CA VAL A 151 -16.87 -2.22 -13.41
C VAL A 151 -17.39 -3.42 -12.62
N ASN A 152 -18.69 -3.46 -12.31
CA ASN A 152 -19.28 -4.58 -11.60
C ASN A 152 -19.18 -5.89 -12.38
N LEU A 153 -19.34 -5.86 -13.71
CA LEU A 153 -19.14 -7.01 -14.58
C LEU A 153 -17.69 -7.55 -14.50
N GLU A 154 -16.68 -6.67 -14.47
CA GLU A 154 -15.29 -7.09 -14.29
C GLU A 154 -15.02 -7.68 -12.90
N ILE A 155 -15.70 -7.19 -11.85
CA ILE A 155 -15.63 -7.76 -10.50
C ILE A 155 -16.28 -9.16 -10.49
N ASP A 156 -17.45 -9.33 -11.11
CA ASP A 156 -18.17 -10.60 -11.17
C ASP A 156 -17.40 -11.67 -11.97
N ASN A 157 -16.59 -11.25 -12.95
CA ASN A 157 -15.70 -12.14 -13.68
C ASN A 157 -14.60 -12.77 -12.80
N ASN A 158 -14.39 -12.28 -11.57
CA ASN A 158 -13.47 -12.82 -10.58
C ASN A 158 -12.08 -13.16 -11.14
N ARG A 159 -11.49 -12.21 -11.89
CA ARG A 159 -10.18 -12.42 -12.52
C ARG A 159 -9.07 -12.56 -11.49
N GLU A 160 -8.15 -13.47 -11.74
CA GLU A 160 -6.96 -13.62 -10.91
C GLU A 160 -6.06 -12.39 -10.99
N VAL A 161 -5.67 -11.86 -9.83
CA VAL A 161 -4.65 -10.80 -9.71
C VAL A 161 -3.30 -11.46 -9.41
N ARG A 162 -2.34 -11.25 -10.30
CA ARG A 162 -0.99 -11.84 -10.20
C ARG A 162 0.06 -10.76 -10.08
N VAL A 163 1.07 -11.01 -9.23
CA VAL A 163 2.27 -10.17 -9.13
C VAL A 163 3.41 -10.86 -9.85
N LYS A 164 4.10 -10.13 -10.73
CA LYS A 164 5.30 -10.60 -11.40
C LYS A 164 6.39 -9.55 -11.28
N ILE A 165 7.53 -9.94 -10.73
CA ILE A 165 8.72 -9.09 -10.66
C ILE A 165 9.57 -9.43 -11.86
N LEU A 166 9.84 -8.44 -12.70
CA LEU A 166 10.64 -8.62 -13.92
C LEU A 166 11.93 -7.81 -13.83
N PRO A 167 13.04 -8.28 -14.42
CA PRO A 167 14.19 -7.46 -14.69
C PRO A 167 13.80 -6.23 -15.52
N ARG A 168 14.52 -5.12 -15.33
CA ARG A 168 14.18 -3.86 -15.98
C ARG A 168 14.24 -3.88 -17.51
N ASP A 169 15.12 -4.70 -18.05
CA ASP A 169 15.32 -4.94 -19.49
C ASP A 169 14.20 -5.77 -20.12
N GLU A 170 13.47 -6.55 -19.31
CA GLU A 170 12.30 -7.30 -19.75
C GLU A 170 10.99 -6.48 -19.67
N LEU A 171 11.04 -5.30 -19.08
CA LEU A 171 9.92 -4.35 -19.09
C LEU A 171 9.83 -3.75 -20.51
N HIS A 172 9.06 -4.40 -21.39
CA HIS A 172 8.60 -3.72 -22.58
C HIS A 172 7.92 -2.42 -22.17
N PRO A 173 8.22 -1.28 -22.80
CA PRO A 173 7.49 -0.06 -22.53
C PRO A 173 6.02 -0.36 -22.83
N LEU A 174 5.22 -0.62 -21.80
CA LEU A 174 3.77 -0.48 -21.85
C LEU A 174 3.58 0.95 -22.33
N GLY A 175 3.13 1.09 -23.57
CA GLY A 175 3.23 2.22 -24.47
C GLY A 175 3.29 3.57 -23.79
N LYS A 176 4.19 4.39 -24.31
CA LYS A 176 3.98 5.83 -24.27
C LYS A 176 2.67 6.11 -24.98
N THR A 177 1.58 6.17 -24.22
CA THR A 177 0.35 6.83 -24.61
C THR A 177 0.19 8.05 -23.73
#